data_950a958deabf497f7622252c1515b054
#
_entry.id   950a958deabf497f7622252c1515b054
#
_cell.length_a   1.000
_cell.length_b   1.000
_cell.length_c   1.000
_cell.angle_alpha   90.00
_cell.angle_beta   90.00
_cell.angle_gamma   90.00
#
_symmetry.space_group_name_H-M   'P 1'
#
loop_
_entity.id
_entity.type
_entity.pdbx_description
1 polymer ?
#
loop_
_entity_poly.entity_id
_entity_poly.type
_entity_poly.pdbx_seq_one_letter_code
_entity_poly.pdbx_strand_id
1 'polypeptide(L)'
;VNQAARGKLDLGASRIDVAAGGISLVDLKADILAGRGGGLWSGTGGITSSLAASAVAAGRDRAVGWLANGDGSLSVGYAAAGDTNLDGVVDVLDAANIVAGNRFDTGSPVNWQDGDFNYDGLLDILDIGDFLGTGLYNTGGYLPMAAPQIAAVPEPGLPSLALAAVCLACVRRLAFGR
;
A
#
# COMPACT_ATOMS: atom_id res chain seq x y z
N VAL A 1 -27.26 -15.52 -11.69
CA VAL A 1 -26.04 -15.04 -12.35
C VAL A 1 -24.88 -15.67 -11.61
N ASN A 2 -24.20 -16.62 -12.27
CA ASN A 2 -23.06 -17.35 -11.70
C ASN A 2 -21.87 -16.37 -11.69
N GLN A 3 -21.57 -15.73 -10.57
CA GLN A 3 -20.32 -14.98 -10.42
C GLN A 3 -19.19 -16.02 -10.41
N ALA A 4 -18.43 -16.05 -11.51
CA ALA A 4 -17.15 -16.76 -11.51
C ALA A 4 -16.35 -16.32 -10.28
N ALA A 5 -15.77 -17.28 -9.56
CA ALA A 5 -14.96 -16.96 -8.38
C ALA A 5 -13.87 -15.95 -8.79
N ARG A 6 -14.00 -14.70 -8.37
CA ARG A 6 -12.98 -13.67 -8.61
C ARG A 6 -11.71 -14.09 -7.88
N GLY A 7 -10.59 -14.06 -8.57
CA GLY A 7 -9.28 -14.28 -7.93
C GLY A 7 -9.09 -13.30 -6.77
N LYS A 8 -8.17 -13.63 -5.86
CA LYS A 8 -7.78 -12.73 -4.77
C LYS A 8 -6.46 -12.05 -5.13
N LEU A 9 -6.44 -10.73 -5.03
CA LEU A 9 -5.25 -9.89 -5.16
C LEU A 9 -4.93 -9.26 -3.80
N ASP A 10 -3.76 -9.57 -3.24
CA ASP A 10 -3.28 -8.97 -1.99
C ASP A 10 -2.26 -7.87 -2.32
N LEU A 11 -2.59 -6.65 -1.96
CA LEU A 11 -1.74 -5.48 -2.19
C LEU A 11 -0.60 -5.36 -1.17
N GLY A 12 -0.73 -5.99 0.00
CA GLY A 12 0.19 -5.70 1.11
C GLY A 12 0.20 -4.20 1.43
N ALA A 13 1.37 -3.56 1.31
CA ALA A 13 1.55 -2.11 1.45
C ALA A 13 1.62 -1.38 0.10
N SER A 14 1.41 -2.07 -1.02
CA SER A 14 1.65 -1.53 -2.35
C SER A 14 0.46 -0.72 -2.89
N ARG A 15 0.76 0.09 -3.90
CA ARG A 15 -0.21 0.72 -4.81
C ARG A 15 -0.06 0.11 -6.20
N ILE A 16 -1.16 -0.03 -6.90
CA ILE A 16 -1.23 -0.48 -8.28
C ILE A 16 -1.96 0.59 -9.10
N ASP A 17 -1.40 0.94 -10.25
CA ASP A 17 -2.03 1.81 -11.21
C ASP A 17 -2.53 0.96 -12.39
N VAL A 18 -3.80 1.12 -12.72
CA VAL A 18 -4.48 0.42 -13.81
C VAL A 18 -4.70 1.40 -14.94
N ALA A 19 -4.17 1.10 -16.11
CA ALA A 19 -4.31 1.95 -17.29
C ALA A 19 -5.78 2.13 -17.69
N ALA A 20 -6.09 3.24 -18.32
CA ALA A 20 -7.42 3.53 -18.85
C ALA A 20 -7.96 2.36 -19.71
N GLY A 21 -9.19 1.94 -19.45
CA GLY A 21 -9.82 0.80 -20.11
C GLY A 21 -9.45 -0.59 -19.57
N GLY A 22 -8.56 -0.68 -18.59
CA GLY A 22 -8.18 -1.97 -17.99
C GLY A 22 -9.29 -2.60 -17.15
N ILE A 23 -9.90 -1.83 -16.25
CA ILE A 23 -11.05 -2.22 -15.42
C ILE A 23 -11.99 -1.02 -15.27
N SER A 24 -13.27 -1.24 -15.13
CA SER A 24 -14.19 -0.15 -14.81
C SER A 24 -14.11 0.22 -13.32
N LEU A 25 -14.43 1.48 -12.99
CA LEU A 25 -14.51 1.92 -11.59
C LEU A 25 -15.54 1.09 -10.79
N VAL A 26 -16.64 0.70 -11.41
CA VAL A 26 -17.68 -0.13 -10.78
C VAL A 26 -17.13 -1.51 -10.43
N ASP A 27 -16.39 -2.13 -11.33
CA ASP A 27 -15.78 -3.44 -11.08
C ASP A 27 -14.67 -3.35 -10.04
N LEU A 28 -13.83 -2.30 -10.10
CA LEU A 28 -12.79 -2.05 -9.10
C LEU A 28 -13.40 -1.92 -7.69
N LYS A 29 -14.44 -1.10 -7.53
CA LYS A 29 -15.16 -0.94 -6.24
C LYS A 29 -15.75 -2.28 -5.77
N ALA A 30 -16.34 -3.05 -6.68
CA ALA A 30 -16.89 -4.36 -6.33
C ALA A 30 -15.80 -5.35 -5.89
N ASP A 31 -14.61 -5.30 -6.48
CA ASP A 31 -13.47 -6.13 -6.08
C ASP A 31 -12.89 -5.69 -4.73
N ILE A 32 -12.83 -4.40 -4.45
CA ILE A 32 -12.40 -3.87 -3.13
C ILE A 32 -13.40 -4.32 -2.05
N LEU A 33 -14.71 -4.16 -2.29
CA LEU A 33 -15.74 -4.59 -1.32
C LEU A 33 -15.70 -6.10 -1.05
N ALA A 34 -15.45 -6.91 -2.09
CA ALA A 34 -15.28 -8.36 -1.92
C ALA A 34 -14.05 -8.69 -1.05
N GLY A 35 -12.93 -7.98 -1.24
CA GLY A 35 -11.72 -8.14 -0.44
C GLY A 35 -11.85 -7.59 0.98
N ARG A 36 -12.65 -6.55 1.18
CA ARG A 36 -12.90 -5.90 2.48
C ARG A 36 -13.49 -6.87 3.50
N GLY A 37 -14.36 -7.80 3.08
CA GLY A 37 -14.89 -8.86 3.96
C GLY A 37 -15.50 -8.34 5.25
N GLY A 38 -16.38 -7.33 5.17
CA GLY A 38 -17.02 -6.70 6.33
C GLY A 38 -16.11 -5.77 7.15
N GLY A 39 -15.00 -5.28 6.57
CA GLY A 39 -14.07 -4.35 7.24
C GLY A 39 -12.81 -4.99 7.79
N LEU A 40 -12.72 -6.31 7.80
CA LEU A 40 -11.57 -7.04 8.36
C LEU A 40 -10.48 -7.36 7.31
N TRP A 41 -10.69 -7.03 6.05
CA TRP A 41 -9.82 -7.35 4.92
C TRP A 41 -9.54 -8.84 4.76
N SER A 42 -10.51 -9.64 5.16
CA SER A 42 -10.46 -11.12 5.19
C SER A 42 -11.23 -11.79 4.05
N GLY A 43 -11.63 -11.03 3.04
CA GLY A 43 -12.35 -11.54 1.88
C GLY A 43 -11.60 -12.66 1.16
N THR A 44 -12.35 -13.60 0.60
CA THR A 44 -11.79 -14.77 -0.12
C THR A 44 -11.56 -14.51 -1.60
N GLY A 45 -11.97 -13.35 -2.11
CA GLY A 45 -11.78 -12.90 -3.49
C GLY A 45 -11.68 -11.38 -3.58
N GLY A 46 -11.44 -10.85 -4.76
CA GLY A 46 -11.30 -9.41 -5.00
C GLY A 46 -9.96 -8.83 -4.54
N ILE A 47 -9.94 -7.54 -4.22
CA ILE A 47 -8.74 -6.81 -3.83
C ILE A 47 -8.71 -6.62 -2.31
N THR A 48 -7.63 -7.05 -1.69
CA THR A 48 -7.41 -6.96 -0.23
C THR A 48 -6.02 -6.43 0.08
N SER A 49 -5.75 -6.18 1.36
CA SER A 49 -4.42 -5.90 1.87
C SER A 49 -4.21 -6.69 3.18
N SER A 50 -3.27 -7.61 3.17
CA SER A 50 -2.86 -8.34 4.38
C SER A 50 -2.31 -7.40 5.45
N LEU A 51 -1.72 -6.28 5.04
CA LEU A 51 -1.26 -5.26 5.96
C LEU A 51 -2.43 -4.50 6.59
N ALA A 52 -3.48 -4.17 5.81
CA ALA A 52 -4.70 -3.58 6.37
C ALA A 52 -5.37 -4.53 7.35
N ALA A 53 -5.49 -5.83 7.01
CA ALA A 53 -6.02 -6.86 7.90
C ALA A 53 -5.24 -6.92 9.23
N SER A 54 -3.91 -6.93 9.15
CA SER A 54 -3.05 -6.95 10.34
C SER A 54 -3.18 -5.68 11.18
N ALA A 55 -3.32 -4.52 10.54
CA ALA A 55 -3.50 -3.24 11.21
C ALA A 55 -4.85 -3.19 11.94
N VAL A 56 -5.93 -3.59 11.27
CA VAL A 56 -7.29 -3.67 11.87
C VAL A 56 -7.30 -4.63 13.06
N ALA A 57 -6.67 -5.80 12.94
CA ALA A 57 -6.53 -6.74 14.05
C ALA A 57 -5.74 -6.16 15.25
N ALA A 58 -4.87 -5.16 15.00
CA ALA A 58 -4.14 -4.43 16.03
C ALA A 58 -4.86 -3.13 16.50
N GLY A 59 -6.14 -2.96 16.15
CA GLY A 59 -6.96 -1.80 16.53
C GLY A 59 -6.58 -0.50 15.81
N ARG A 60 -5.98 -0.59 14.62
CA ARG A 60 -5.62 0.55 13.78
C ARG A 60 -6.42 0.52 12.50
N ASP A 61 -7.22 1.53 12.23
CA ASP A 61 -8.01 1.60 11.01
C ASP A 61 -7.10 1.81 9.80
N ARG A 62 -7.10 0.80 8.93
CA ARG A 62 -6.41 0.80 7.65
C ARG A 62 -7.30 0.16 6.60
N ALA A 63 -7.07 0.54 5.36
CA ALA A 63 -8.01 0.33 4.29
C ALA A 63 -7.31 0.07 2.95
N VAL A 64 -8.09 -0.10 1.91
CA VAL A 64 -7.66 -0.05 0.50
C VAL A 64 -8.40 1.10 -0.17
N GLY A 65 -7.71 2.20 -0.37
CA GLY A 65 -8.24 3.37 -1.06
C GLY A 65 -8.12 3.24 -2.58
N TRP A 66 -8.83 4.11 -3.31
CA TRP A 66 -8.72 4.17 -4.77
C TRP A 66 -8.90 5.60 -5.28
N LEU A 67 -8.31 5.84 -6.46
CA LEU A 67 -8.45 7.10 -7.20
C LEU A 67 -9.01 6.82 -8.59
N ALA A 68 -9.91 7.68 -9.06
CA ALA A 68 -10.28 7.78 -10.46
C ALA A 68 -9.54 8.98 -11.06
N ASN A 69 -8.51 8.71 -11.87
CA ASN A 69 -7.66 9.76 -12.42
C ASN A 69 -8.30 10.42 -13.64
N GLY A 70 -7.92 11.69 -13.89
CA GLY A 70 -8.50 12.48 -14.97
C GLY A 70 -8.20 11.95 -16.39
N ASP A 71 -7.22 11.07 -16.54
CA ASP A 71 -6.87 10.39 -17.79
C ASP A 71 -7.63 9.06 -18.01
N GLY A 72 -8.54 8.72 -17.09
CA GLY A 72 -9.31 7.48 -17.12
C GLY A 72 -8.59 6.26 -16.53
N SER A 73 -7.37 6.43 -16.04
CA SER A 73 -6.69 5.40 -15.24
C SER A 73 -7.25 5.33 -13.82
N LEU A 74 -7.01 4.22 -13.15
CA LEU A 74 -7.41 4.01 -11.76
C LEU A 74 -6.19 3.65 -10.93
N SER A 75 -6.14 4.16 -9.71
CA SER A 75 -5.14 3.74 -8.74
C SER A 75 -5.82 3.04 -7.57
N VAL A 76 -5.20 2.02 -7.01
CA VAL A 76 -5.68 1.31 -5.83
C VAL A 76 -4.50 0.98 -4.93
N GLY A 77 -4.62 1.20 -3.63
CA GLY A 77 -3.50 0.99 -2.72
C GLY A 77 -3.91 0.86 -1.26
N TYR A 78 -2.97 0.36 -0.47
CA TYR A 78 -3.07 0.40 0.98
C TYR A 78 -3.18 1.85 1.45
N ALA A 79 -4.16 2.12 2.30
CA ALA A 79 -4.52 3.47 2.71
C ALA A 79 -4.95 3.54 4.19
N ALA A 80 -5.06 4.75 4.69
CA ALA A 80 -5.77 5.08 5.92
C ALA A 80 -6.94 6.01 5.57
N ALA A 81 -8.04 5.96 6.34
CA ALA A 81 -9.09 6.95 6.20
C ALA A 81 -8.49 8.36 6.35
N GLY A 82 -8.82 9.23 5.43
CA GLY A 82 -8.24 10.58 5.35
C GLY A 82 -7.15 10.74 4.31
N ASP A 83 -6.51 9.68 3.81
CA ASP A 83 -5.56 9.76 2.69
C ASP A 83 -6.33 9.68 1.37
N THR A 84 -6.73 10.83 0.85
CA THR A 84 -7.57 10.96 -0.34
C THR A 84 -6.79 10.91 -1.64
N ASN A 85 -5.47 11.13 -1.60
CA ASN A 85 -4.59 11.18 -2.76
C ASN A 85 -3.65 9.95 -2.87
N LEU A 86 -3.70 9.05 -1.88
CA LEU A 86 -2.88 7.83 -1.75
C LEU A 86 -1.37 8.12 -1.75
N ASP A 87 -0.93 9.21 -1.11
CA ASP A 87 0.49 9.53 -0.97
C ASP A 87 1.13 8.98 0.31
N GLY A 88 0.32 8.40 1.21
CA GLY A 88 0.78 7.79 2.46
C GLY A 88 0.95 8.77 3.61
N VAL A 89 0.41 9.97 3.47
CA VAL A 89 0.30 11.00 4.50
C VAL A 89 -1.17 11.37 4.64
N VAL A 90 -1.58 11.84 5.78
CA VAL A 90 -2.91 12.44 5.98
C VAL A 90 -2.69 13.88 6.40
N ASP A 91 -2.93 14.81 5.49
CA ASP A 91 -2.62 16.22 5.73
C ASP A 91 -3.67 17.21 5.19
N VAL A 92 -3.28 18.47 5.06
CA VAL A 92 -4.19 19.53 4.63
C VAL A 92 -4.65 19.38 3.17
N LEU A 93 -3.85 18.71 2.32
CA LEU A 93 -4.25 18.49 0.92
C LEU A 93 -5.41 17.50 0.83
N ASP A 94 -5.40 16.48 1.68
CA ASP A 94 -6.51 15.54 1.80
C ASP A 94 -7.77 16.21 2.32
N ALA A 95 -7.65 16.97 3.39
CA ALA A 95 -8.76 17.75 3.92
C ALA A 95 -9.34 18.70 2.87
N ALA A 96 -8.49 19.31 2.04
CA ALA A 96 -8.92 20.15 0.93
C ALA A 96 -9.71 19.36 -0.13
N ASN A 97 -9.31 18.13 -0.46
CA ASN A 97 -10.03 17.26 -1.39
C ASN A 97 -11.45 16.94 -0.86
N ILE A 98 -11.59 16.63 0.43
CA ILE A 98 -12.88 16.35 1.07
C ILE A 98 -13.83 17.56 0.94
N VAL A 99 -13.34 18.77 1.15
CA VAL A 99 -14.18 19.97 1.11
C VAL A 99 -14.39 20.55 -0.29
N ALA A 100 -13.44 20.33 -1.22
CA ALA A 100 -13.47 20.93 -2.55
C ALA A 100 -14.69 20.54 -3.38
N GLY A 101 -15.18 19.30 -3.21
CA GLY A 101 -16.34 18.79 -3.92
C GLY A 101 -17.68 19.35 -3.44
N ASN A 102 -17.71 20.00 -2.27
CA ASN A 102 -18.93 20.48 -1.61
C ASN A 102 -20.04 19.40 -1.54
N ARG A 103 -19.65 18.14 -1.23
CA ARG A 103 -20.50 16.94 -1.26
C ARG A 103 -20.93 16.46 0.12
N PHE A 104 -20.41 17.08 1.19
CA PHE A 104 -20.72 16.69 2.56
C PHE A 104 -22.22 16.79 2.84
N ASP A 105 -22.83 15.69 3.31
CA ASP A 105 -24.24 15.56 3.69
C ASP A 105 -25.24 15.94 2.57
N THR A 106 -24.85 15.74 1.30
CA THR A 106 -25.72 16.07 0.14
C THR A 106 -26.49 14.86 -0.39
N GLY A 107 -26.13 13.63 0.02
CA GLY A 107 -26.62 12.40 -0.56
C GLY A 107 -26.11 12.13 -1.99
N SER A 108 -25.18 12.94 -2.48
CA SER A 108 -24.56 12.73 -3.80
C SER A 108 -23.53 11.62 -3.73
N PRO A 109 -23.46 10.70 -4.72
CA PRO A 109 -22.45 9.64 -4.75
C PRO A 109 -21.02 10.21 -4.78
N VAL A 110 -20.15 9.63 -3.97
CA VAL A 110 -18.74 9.99 -3.86
C VAL A 110 -17.84 8.75 -3.97
N ASN A 111 -16.53 8.98 -4.04
CA ASN A 111 -15.50 7.96 -4.07
C ASN A 111 -14.53 8.18 -2.91
N TRP A 112 -13.56 7.28 -2.76
CA TRP A 112 -12.50 7.40 -1.76
C TRP A 112 -11.80 8.76 -1.78
N GLN A 113 -11.42 9.22 -2.96
CA GLN A 113 -10.76 10.54 -3.13
C GLN A 113 -11.61 11.74 -2.72
N ASP A 114 -12.93 11.55 -2.64
CA ASP A 114 -13.90 12.57 -2.21
C ASP A 114 -14.23 12.45 -0.71
N GLY A 115 -13.79 11.37 -0.04
CA GLY A 115 -13.98 11.14 1.38
C GLY A 115 -14.89 9.97 1.77
N ASP A 116 -15.25 9.04 0.86
CA ASP A 116 -15.99 7.79 1.16
C ASP A 116 -15.05 6.78 1.84
N PHE A 117 -14.89 6.88 3.15
CA PHE A 117 -13.95 6.02 3.89
C PHE A 117 -14.63 4.79 4.47
N ASN A 118 -15.93 4.82 4.69
CA ASN A 118 -16.73 3.68 5.16
C ASN A 118 -17.23 2.78 4.02
N TYR A 119 -17.10 3.21 2.74
CA TYR A 119 -17.49 2.51 1.49
C TYR A 119 -19.00 2.43 1.26
N ASP A 120 -19.79 3.34 1.80
CA ASP A 120 -21.22 3.39 1.56
C ASP A 120 -21.61 4.25 0.33
N GLY A 121 -20.62 4.95 -0.25
CA GLY A 121 -20.77 5.79 -1.44
C GLY A 121 -21.24 7.20 -1.16
N LEU A 122 -21.32 7.61 0.10
CA LEU A 122 -21.70 8.95 0.54
C LEU A 122 -20.52 9.62 1.26
N LEU A 123 -20.62 10.90 1.52
CA LEU A 123 -19.71 11.64 2.38
C LEU A 123 -20.54 12.29 3.48
N ASP A 124 -20.46 11.76 4.69
CA ASP A 124 -21.18 12.24 5.83
C ASP A 124 -20.34 12.26 7.13
N ILE A 125 -21.02 12.38 8.27
CA ILE A 125 -20.35 12.48 9.57
C ILE A 125 -19.62 11.18 9.96
N LEU A 126 -20.02 10.02 9.41
CA LEU A 126 -19.38 8.74 9.71
C LEU A 126 -17.99 8.68 9.08
N ASP A 127 -17.84 9.18 7.84
CA ASP A 127 -16.54 9.28 7.17
C ASP A 127 -15.59 10.23 7.89
N ILE A 128 -16.11 11.36 8.35
CA ILE A 128 -15.32 12.29 9.17
C ILE A 128 -14.91 11.64 10.49
N GLY A 129 -15.79 10.80 11.05
CA GLY A 129 -15.46 9.98 12.22
C GLY A 129 -14.32 9.02 11.95
N ASP A 130 -14.35 8.30 10.82
CA ASP A 130 -13.29 7.38 10.39
C ASP A 130 -11.97 8.15 10.15
N PHE A 131 -12.02 9.28 9.44
CA PHE A 131 -10.86 10.15 9.23
C PHE A 131 -10.20 10.57 10.55
N LEU A 132 -10.98 11.16 11.46
CA LEU A 132 -10.46 11.63 12.76
C LEU A 132 -10.02 10.46 13.65
N GLY A 133 -10.72 9.34 13.58
CA GLY A 133 -10.44 8.12 14.35
C GLY A 133 -9.07 7.54 14.07
N THR A 134 -8.50 7.76 12.88
CA THR A 134 -7.13 7.30 12.56
C THR A 134 -6.06 7.99 13.39
N GLY A 135 -6.28 9.21 13.87
CA GLY A 135 -5.29 10.01 14.58
C GLY A 135 -4.07 10.41 13.74
N LEU A 136 -4.16 10.32 12.41
CA LEU A 136 -2.99 10.49 11.52
C LEU A 136 -2.81 11.92 10.98
N TYR A 137 -3.79 12.79 11.16
CA TYR A 137 -3.73 14.14 10.58
C TYR A 137 -2.47 14.90 11.03
N ASN A 138 -1.63 15.30 10.06
CA ASN A 138 -0.36 16.01 10.26
C ASN A 138 0.67 15.25 11.14
N THR A 139 0.61 13.91 11.21
CA THR A 139 1.59 13.11 11.97
C THR A 139 2.74 12.59 11.11
N GLY A 140 2.70 12.85 9.79
CA GLY A 140 3.67 12.33 8.82
C GLY A 140 3.24 11.01 8.18
N GLY A 141 4.15 10.37 7.43
CA GLY A 141 3.85 9.16 6.69
C GLY A 141 3.46 7.98 7.57
N TYR A 142 2.41 7.27 7.20
CA TYR A 142 1.91 6.09 7.90
C TYR A 142 2.27 4.78 7.16
N LEU A 143 2.80 4.86 5.95
CA LEU A 143 3.24 3.68 5.20
C LEU A 143 4.39 3.01 5.94
N PRO A 144 4.44 1.65 5.96
CA PRO A 144 5.60 0.96 6.51
C PRO A 144 6.84 1.40 5.75
N MET A 145 7.84 1.88 6.45
CA MET A 145 9.15 2.07 5.84
C MET A 145 9.61 0.71 5.30
N ALA A 146 9.99 0.65 4.02
CA ALA A 146 10.69 -0.51 3.52
C ALA A 146 11.88 -0.77 4.44
N ALA A 147 11.99 -1.99 4.98
CA ALA A 147 13.16 -2.35 5.76
C ALA A 147 14.40 -1.98 4.93
N PRO A 148 15.41 -1.30 5.50
CA PRO A 148 16.60 -0.97 4.75
C PRO A 148 17.13 -2.27 4.12
N GLN A 149 17.15 -2.33 2.81
CA GLN A 149 17.77 -3.41 2.07
C GLN A 149 19.25 -3.30 2.38
N ILE A 150 19.72 -4.03 3.39
CA ILE A 150 21.15 -4.23 3.58
C ILE A 150 21.57 -5.03 2.36
N ALA A 151 22.12 -4.34 1.37
CA ALA A 151 22.76 -5.01 0.25
C ALA A 151 23.77 -5.98 0.88
N ALA A 152 23.57 -7.29 0.66
CA ALA A 152 24.55 -8.27 1.07
C ALA A 152 25.88 -7.83 0.45
N VAL A 153 26.80 -7.35 1.26
CA VAL A 153 28.18 -7.10 0.81
C VAL A 153 28.69 -8.46 0.35
N PRO A 154 29.04 -8.64 -0.94
CA PRO A 154 29.60 -9.91 -1.39
C PRO A 154 30.81 -10.21 -0.51
N GLU A 155 30.76 -11.29 0.24
CA GLU A 155 31.91 -11.76 0.97
C GLU A 155 33.07 -11.93 -0.01
N PRO A 156 34.28 -11.44 0.26
CA PRO A 156 35.42 -11.67 -0.61
C PRO A 156 35.57 -13.19 -0.78
N GLY A 157 35.28 -13.64 -1.98
CA GLY A 157 35.25 -15.06 -2.30
C GLY A 157 36.58 -15.72 -1.92
N LEU A 158 36.52 -16.91 -1.36
CA LEU A 158 37.65 -17.76 -0.95
C LEU A 158 38.87 -17.81 -1.92
N PRO A 159 38.78 -17.47 -3.23
CA PRO A 159 39.97 -17.41 -4.08
C PRO A 159 41.03 -16.39 -3.63
N SER A 160 40.60 -15.30 -2.98
CA SER A 160 41.54 -14.24 -2.54
C SER A 160 42.45 -14.68 -1.39
N LEU A 161 41.95 -15.55 -0.51
CA LEU A 161 42.75 -16.12 0.60
C LEU A 161 43.70 -17.22 0.09
N ALA A 162 43.30 -17.97 -0.92
CA ALA A 162 44.15 -19.01 -1.54
C ALA A 162 45.35 -18.37 -2.26
N LEU A 163 45.17 -17.23 -2.94
CA LEU A 163 46.27 -16.54 -3.60
C LEU A 163 47.30 -15.97 -2.63
N ALA A 164 46.87 -15.47 -1.49
CA ALA A 164 47.74 -14.97 -0.43
C ALA A 164 48.57 -16.09 0.19
N ALA A 165 47.99 -17.28 0.39
CA ALA A 165 48.70 -18.45 0.91
C ALA A 165 49.73 -19.00 -0.06
N VAL A 166 49.48 -19.00 -1.37
CA VAL A 166 50.40 -19.42 -2.40
C VAL A 166 51.60 -18.47 -2.52
N CYS A 167 51.35 -17.13 -2.44
CA CYS A 167 52.45 -16.16 -2.43
C CYS A 167 53.36 -16.31 -1.21
N LEU A 168 52.81 -16.58 -0.02
CA LEU A 168 53.58 -16.78 1.21
C LEU A 168 54.43 -18.06 1.14
N ALA A 169 53.92 -19.13 0.53
CA ALA A 169 54.67 -20.38 0.32
C ALA A 169 55.80 -20.22 -0.70
N CYS A 170 55.62 -19.45 -1.78
CA CYS A 170 56.66 -19.14 -2.75
C CYS A 170 57.81 -18.30 -2.14
N VAL A 171 57.48 -17.29 -1.32
CA VAL A 171 58.49 -16.45 -0.65
C VAL A 171 59.36 -17.27 0.35
N ARG A 172 58.76 -18.22 1.08
CA ARG A 172 59.49 -19.11 1.99
C ARG A 172 60.44 -20.09 1.26
N ARG A 173 60.11 -20.55 0.05
CA ARG A 173 61.01 -21.44 -0.74
C ARG A 173 62.21 -20.71 -1.30
N LEU A 174 62.11 -19.42 -1.57
CA LEU A 174 63.22 -18.61 -2.08
C LEU A 174 64.17 -18.14 -0.94
N ALA A 175 63.71 -18.08 0.30
CA ALA A 175 64.49 -17.63 1.45
C ALA A 175 65.32 -18.75 2.10
N PHE A 176 65.10 -20.06 1.82
CA PHE A 176 65.81 -21.18 2.44
C PHE A 176 66.58 -22.05 1.47
N GLY A 177 66.82 -21.57 0.22
CA GLY A 177 67.63 -22.27 -0.78
C GLY A 177 69.04 -21.68 -0.88
N ARG A 178 69.84 -21.80 0.16
CA ARG A 178 71.32 -21.72 0.15
C ARG A 178 71.88 -22.72 1.13
#